data_877b2c9123b9052896b5a4d4a3426564
#
_entry.id   877b2c9123b9052896b5a4d4a3426564
#
_cell.length_a   1.000
_cell.length_b   1.000
_cell.length_c   1.000
_cell.angle_alpha   90.00
_cell.angle_beta   90.00
_cell.angle_gamma   90.00
#
_symmetry.space_group_name_H-M   'P 1'
#
loop_
_entity.id
_entity.type
_entity.pdbx_description
1 polymer ?
#
loop_
_entity_poly.entity_id
_entity_poly.type
_entity_poly.pdbx_seq_one_letter_code
_entity_poly.pdbx_strand_id
1 'polypeptide(L)'
;GAQRGYGVIDSMFGFPGTVGGAPVQNVGAYGQEIQETLVEVELIDEDADSPAVVPAEELGLGFRTSVLKHHYGSAPDRRAVILSVTLDLAATGTEGRVIRGEQLRRALGLEGFEPVPLSWVRERILATRAAKGMLLDDADPDTHSAGSFFQNAIVSERVARTLPNECPRWPVEPDLDTVTVIPLAVYGGVMPTPIVREAEVKVSAAWLIEHAGIRKGFKLPRSRAAVSTKHALALTNRGGATAAE
;
A
#
# COMPACT_ATOMS: atom_id res chain seq x y z
N GLY A 1 -16.42 -11.17 -0.61
CA GLY A 1 -16.47 -10.18 -1.68
C GLY A 1 -16.87 -10.79 -3.00
N ALA A 2 -15.94 -11.09 -3.91
CA ALA A 2 -16.22 -11.48 -5.31
C ALA A 2 -17.25 -12.60 -5.51
N GLN A 3 -17.23 -13.67 -4.70
CA GLN A 3 -18.20 -14.75 -4.78
C GLN A 3 -19.65 -14.32 -4.46
N ARG A 4 -19.83 -13.20 -3.77
CA ARG A 4 -21.12 -12.61 -3.43
C ARG A 4 -21.44 -11.36 -4.26
N GLY A 5 -20.64 -11.07 -5.30
CA GLY A 5 -20.83 -9.93 -6.18
C GLY A 5 -20.48 -8.57 -5.56
N TYR A 6 -19.62 -8.53 -4.53
CA TYR A 6 -19.13 -7.27 -3.94
C TYR A 6 -17.70 -7.01 -4.37
N GLY A 7 -17.46 -5.83 -4.93
CA GLY A 7 -16.16 -5.34 -5.41
C GLY A 7 -15.65 -4.11 -4.68
N VAL A 8 -14.68 -3.44 -5.28
CA VAL A 8 -13.97 -2.20 -4.87
C VAL A 8 -12.68 -2.44 -4.08
N ILE A 9 -12.47 -3.65 -3.49
CA ILE A 9 -11.22 -4.05 -2.83
C ILE A 9 -10.48 -5.14 -3.61
N ASP A 10 -10.67 -5.16 -4.91
CA ASP A 10 -10.25 -6.27 -5.79
C ASP A 10 -8.74 -6.41 -5.89
N SER A 11 -7.99 -5.31 -5.75
CA SER A 11 -6.52 -5.31 -5.77
C SER A 11 -5.89 -6.05 -4.57
N MET A 12 -6.67 -6.28 -3.50
CA MET A 12 -6.17 -6.81 -2.22
C MET A 12 -6.32 -8.32 -2.08
N PHE A 13 -6.77 -9.03 -3.13
CA PHE A 13 -6.86 -10.48 -3.10
C PHE A 13 -5.51 -11.15 -2.79
N GLY A 14 -5.53 -12.06 -1.81
CA GLY A 14 -4.35 -12.82 -1.42
C GLY A 14 -3.33 -12.04 -0.60
N PHE A 15 -3.68 -10.90 -0.01
CA PHE A 15 -2.81 -10.25 0.96
C PHE A 15 -2.70 -11.11 2.22
N PRO A 16 -1.48 -11.32 2.73
CA PRO A 16 -1.29 -11.98 4.02
C PRO A 16 -1.72 -11.06 5.16
N GLY A 17 -2.09 -11.65 6.29
CA GLY A 17 -2.48 -10.92 7.50
C GLY A 17 -3.96 -11.03 7.81
N THR A 18 -4.44 -10.17 8.69
CA THR A 18 -5.82 -10.14 9.17
C THR A 18 -6.57 -8.92 8.63
N VAL A 19 -7.89 -9.01 8.59
CA VAL A 19 -8.75 -7.88 8.20
C VAL A 19 -8.54 -6.70 9.14
N GLY A 20 -8.42 -6.94 10.46
CA GLY A 20 -8.14 -5.88 11.44
C GLY A 20 -6.75 -5.25 11.31
N GLY A 21 -5.77 -5.96 10.75
CA GLY A 21 -4.45 -5.40 10.45
C GLY A 21 -4.42 -4.49 9.23
N ALA A 22 -5.42 -4.57 8.36
CA ALA A 22 -5.44 -3.81 7.11
C ALA A 22 -5.52 -2.28 7.31
N PRO A 23 -6.37 -1.72 8.19
CA PRO A 23 -6.44 -0.28 8.44
C PRO A 23 -5.18 0.28 9.11
N VAL A 24 -4.44 -0.54 9.89
CA VAL A 24 -3.27 -0.06 10.65
C VAL A 24 -2.24 0.63 9.74
N GLN A 25 -2.03 0.13 8.54
CA GLN A 25 -1.10 0.75 7.57
C GLN A 25 -1.77 1.18 6.27
N ASN A 26 -3.09 1.35 6.28
CA ASN A 26 -3.83 1.69 5.06
C ASN A 26 -3.40 0.79 3.89
N VAL A 27 -3.63 -0.51 4.04
CA VAL A 27 -3.15 -1.51 3.07
C VAL A 27 -3.69 -1.23 1.67
N GLY A 28 -2.84 -1.39 0.66
CA GLY A 28 -3.27 -1.18 -0.72
C GLY A 28 -2.27 -1.70 -1.75
N ALA A 29 -2.75 -1.90 -2.96
CA ALA A 29 -1.98 -2.26 -4.14
C ALA A 29 -2.67 -1.80 -5.42
N TYR A 30 -1.88 -1.66 -6.49
CA TYR A 30 -2.37 -1.29 -7.81
C TYR A 30 -3.20 0.01 -7.83
N GLY A 31 -2.85 0.97 -6.95
CA GLY A 31 -3.53 2.26 -6.84
C GLY A 31 -4.85 2.23 -6.08
N GLN A 32 -5.20 1.13 -5.40
CA GLN A 32 -6.32 1.06 -4.46
C GLN A 32 -5.81 0.94 -3.03
N GLU A 33 -6.47 1.59 -2.10
CA GLU A 33 -6.18 1.52 -0.67
C GLU A 33 -7.46 1.24 0.12
N ILE A 34 -7.33 0.65 1.32
CA ILE A 34 -8.53 0.30 2.11
C ILE A 34 -9.32 1.53 2.53
N GLN A 35 -8.67 2.68 2.71
CA GLN A 35 -9.34 3.94 3.04
C GLN A 35 -10.43 4.35 2.05
N GLU A 36 -10.35 3.89 0.79
CA GLU A 36 -11.37 4.20 -0.23
C GLU A 36 -12.73 3.56 0.06
N THR A 37 -12.76 2.57 0.93
CA THR A 37 -13.96 1.80 1.27
C THR A 37 -14.19 1.65 2.77
N LEU A 38 -13.22 2.05 3.59
CA LEU A 38 -13.33 1.97 5.03
C LEU A 38 -14.32 3.01 5.55
N VAL A 39 -15.34 2.55 6.26
CA VAL A 39 -16.35 3.40 6.91
C VAL A 39 -15.94 3.68 8.35
N GLU A 40 -15.67 2.61 9.09
CA GLU A 40 -15.36 2.68 10.51
C GLU A 40 -14.65 1.41 10.97
N VAL A 41 -14.06 1.46 12.13
CA VAL A 41 -13.56 0.30 12.86
C VAL A 41 -14.15 0.27 14.27
N GLU A 42 -14.42 -0.92 14.77
CA GLU A 42 -14.58 -1.13 16.20
C GLU A 42 -13.23 -1.50 16.79
N LEU A 43 -12.78 -0.79 17.80
CA LEU A 43 -11.48 -1.03 18.42
C LEU A 43 -11.58 -0.89 19.95
N ILE A 44 -10.59 -1.44 20.65
CA ILE A 44 -10.39 -1.22 22.08
C ILE A 44 -9.02 -0.59 22.28
N ASP A 45 -9.00 0.57 22.91
CA ASP A 45 -7.76 1.26 23.27
C ASP A 45 -7.06 0.54 24.44
N GLU A 46 -5.72 0.66 24.53
CA GLU A 46 -4.91 -0.02 25.55
C GLU A 46 -5.39 0.28 26.99
N ASP A 47 -5.87 1.51 27.22
CA ASP A 47 -6.30 1.98 28.54
C ASP A 47 -7.83 2.03 28.70
N ALA A 48 -8.60 1.41 27.80
CA ALA A 48 -10.06 1.40 27.84
C ALA A 48 -10.64 0.08 28.30
N ASP A 49 -11.73 0.16 29.05
CA ASP A 49 -12.46 -1.03 29.55
C ASP A 49 -13.50 -1.58 28.56
N SER A 50 -13.79 -0.84 27.49
CA SER A 50 -14.82 -1.21 26.51
C SER A 50 -14.44 -0.76 25.09
N PRO A 51 -14.92 -1.50 24.06
CA PRO A 51 -14.75 -1.10 22.68
C PRO A 51 -15.41 0.22 22.32
N ALA A 52 -14.85 0.92 21.35
CA ALA A 52 -15.42 2.11 20.72
C ALA A 52 -15.48 1.94 19.20
N VAL A 53 -16.48 2.54 18.58
CA VAL A 53 -16.57 2.66 17.12
C VAL A 53 -15.92 3.98 16.72
N VAL A 54 -14.97 3.89 15.78
CA VAL A 54 -14.14 5.02 15.32
C VAL A 54 -14.30 5.17 13.82
N PRO A 55 -14.80 6.32 13.33
CA PRO A 55 -14.89 6.60 11.89
C PRO A 55 -13.53 6.58 11.21
N ALA A 56 -13.51 6.21 9.92
CA ALA A 56 -12.27 6.12 9.15
C ALA A 56 -11.48 7.44 9.10
N GLU A 57 -12.17 8.58 9.08
CA GLU A 57 -11.60 9.95 9.08
C GLU A 57 -10.77 10.27 10.34
N GLU A 58 -11.06 9.63 11.47
CA GLU A 58 -10.30 9.78 12.71
C GLU A 58 -9.04 8.90 12.76
N LEU A 59 -8.87 7.98 11.81
CA LEU A 59 -7.73 7.09 11.79
C LEU A 59 -6.47 7.69 11.15
N GLY A 60 -6.53 8.92 10.61
CA GLY A 60 -5.39 9.59 9.99
C GLY A 60 -4.75 8.75 8.88
N LEU A 61 -5.59 8.11 8.04
CA LEU A 61 -5.12 7.20 6.99
C LEU A 61 -4.37 7.97 5.89
N GLY A 62 -3.23 7.46 5.50
CA GLY A 62 -2.41 8.00 4.43
C GLY A 62 -1.56 6.89 3.79
N PHE A 63 -0.57 7.25 2.98
CA PHE A 63 0.26 6.26 2.31
C PHE A 63 1.03 5.39 3.31
N ARG A 64 0.55 4.17 3.53
CA ARG A 64 1.10 3.18 4.47
C ARG A 64 1.19 3.69 5.91
N THR A 65 0.22 4.50 6.32
CA THR A 65 0.16 5.08 7.66
C THR A 65 -1.25 5.12 8.23
N SER A 66 -1.33 5.22 9.55
CA SER A 66 -2.49 5.58 10.37
C SER A 66 -2.02 6.01 11.75
N VAL A 67 -2.94 6.53 12.58
CA VAL A 67 -2.65 6.82 14.00
C VAL A 67 -2.28 5.57 14.81
N LEU A 68 -2.61 4.37 14.30
CA LEU A 68 -2.33 3.10 14.96
C LEU A 68 -0.97 2.50 14.59
N LYS A 69 -0.23 3.11 13.65
CA LYS A 69 1.01 2.54 13.14
C LYS A 69 2.25 3.10 13.81
N HIS A 70 3.17 2.22 14.20
CA HIS A 70 4.55 2.59 14.53
C HIS A 70 5.32 3.05 13.28
N HIS A 71 6.03 4.17 13.37
CA HIS A 71 6.93 4.63 12.33
C HIS A 71 8.37 4.73 12.85
N TYR A 72 9.30 3.96 12.25
CA TYR A 72 10.75 4.04 12.49
C TYR A 72 11.14 4.11 13.98
N GLY A 73 10.48 3.32 14.83
CA GLY A 73 10.75 3.26 16.27
C GLY A 73 10.00 4.29 17.14
N SER A 74 9.18 5.16 16.52
CA SER A 74 8.24 5.98 17.29
C SER A 74 7.03 5.16 17.71
N ALA A 75 6.46 5.47 18.88
CA ALA A 75 5.16 4.91 19.29
C ALA A 75 4.06 5.40 18.34
N PRO A 76 2.99 4.63 18.15
CA PRO A 76 1.81 5.11 17.43
C PRO A 76 1.12 6.23 18.24
N ASP A 77 0.42 7.11 17.55
CA ASP A 77 -0.36 8.18 18.19
C ASP A 77 -1.51 7.60 19.02
N ARG A 78 -2.00 6.43 18.61
CA ARG A 78 -3.06 5.68 19.31
C ARG A 78 -2.67 4.21 19.44
N ARG A 79 -2.79 3.66 20.64
CA ARG A 79 -2.55 2.24 20.94
C ARG A 79 -3.88 1.54 21.13
N ALA A 80 -4.25 0.72 20.16
CA ALA A 80 -5.52 0.00 20.19
C ALA A 80 -5.45 -1.31 19.41
N VAL A 81 -6.41 -2.17 19.66
CA VAL A 81 -6.64 -3.42 18.90
C VAL A 81 -7.95 -3.28 18.13
N ILE A 82 -7.90 -3.45 16.81
CA ILE A 82 -9.11 -3.46 15.96
C ILE A 82 -9.81 -4.80 16.13
N LEU A 83 -11.09 -4.76 16.49
CA LEU A 83 -11.96 -5.90 16.69
C LEU A 83 -12.78 -6.21 15.44
N SER A 84 -13.32 -5.18 14.79
CA SER A 84 -14.06 -5.31 13.55
C SER A 84 -13.81 -4.16 12.58
N VAL A 85 -14.13 -4.36 11.30
CA VAL A 85 -13.95 -3.40 10.22
C VAL A 85 -15.22 -3.33 9.39
N THR A 86 -15.78 -2.14 9.22
CA THR A 86 -16.93 -1.88 8.36
C THR A 86 -16.46 -1.28 7.04
N LEU A 87 -16.81 -1.93 5.93
CA LEU A 87 -16.44 -1.51 4.59
C LEU A 87 -17.69 -1.21 3.75
N ASP A 88 -17.67 -0.11 3.02
CA ASP A 88 -18.64 0.18 1.95
C ASP A 88 -18.18 -0.48 0.65
N LEU A 89 -18.89 -1.52 0.21
CA LEU A 89 -18.56 -2.30 -0.95
C LEU A 89 -19.66 -2.16 -2.02
N ALA A 90 -19.23 -1.89 -3.25
CA ALA A 90 -20.18 -1.83 -4.37
C ALA A 90 -20.72 -3.23 -4.71
N ALA A 91 -22.04 -3.38 -4.75
CA ALA A 91 -22.70 -4.54 -5.30
C ALA A 91 -22.63 -4.48 -6.84
N THR A 92 -21.93 -5.42 -7.46
CA THR A 92 -21.67 -5.45 -8.90
C THR A 92 -22.44 -6.57 -9.62
N GLY A 93 -23.13 -7.43 -8.86
CA GLY A 93 -23.83 -8.59 -9.41
C GLY A 93 -22.91 -9.56 -10.15
N THR A 94 -23.46 -10.27 -11.14
CA THR A 94 -22.73 -11.24 -11.97
C THR A 94 -22.08 -10.60 -13.20
N GLU A 95 -22.54 -9.42 -13.62
CA GLU A 95 -22.05 -8.73 -14.81
C GLU A 95 -20.65 -8.14 -14.61
N GLY A 96 -20.23 -7.99 -13.36
CA GLY A 96 -18.93 -7.43 -13.03
C GLY A 96 -18.94 -5.90 -12.97
N ARG A 97 -17.76 -5.31 -13.06
CA ARG A 97 -17.60 -3.84 -13.02
C ARG A 97 -16.55 -3.33 -13.99
N VAL A 98 -16.67 -2.07 -14.34
CA VAL A 98 -15.61 -1.34 -15.05
C VAL A 98 -14.47 -1.04 -14.09
N ILE A 99 -13.28 -1.48 -14.46
CA ILE A 99 -12.05 -1.15 -13.71
C ILE A 99 -11.55 0.22 -14.21
N ARG A 100 -11.54 1.23 -13.35
CA ARG A 100 -11.14 2.60 -13.70
C ARG A 100 -9.70 2.92 -13.35
N GLY A 101 -9.16 2.36 -12.26
CA GLY A 101 -7.78 2.62 -11.79
C GLY A 101 -6.74 2.16 -12.81
N GLU A 102 -5.89 3.08 -13.30
CA GLU A 102 -4.91 2.79 -14.35
C GLU A 102 -3.93 1.69 -13.96
N GLN A 103 -3.41 1.72 -12.73
CA GLN A 103 -2.46 0.72 -12.26
C GLN A 103 -3.08 -0.68 -12.21
N LEU A 104 -4.33 -0.78 -11.76
CA LEU A 104 -5.05 -2.04 -11.72
C LEU A 104 -5.35 -2.55 -13.14
N ARG A 105 -5.81 -1.68 -14.04
CA ARG A 105 -6.04 -2.00 -15.46
C ARG A 105 -4.78 -2.56 -16.12
N ARG A 106 -3.64 -1.87 -15.93
CA ARG A 106 -2.35 -2.30 -16.45
C ARG A 106 -1.95 -3.66 -15.89
N ALA A 107 -2.13 -3.91 -14.58
CA ALA A 107 -1.83 -5.18 -13.95
C ALA A 107 -2.71 -6.33 -14.46
N LEU A 108 -3.95 -6.02 -14.85
CA LEU A 108 -4.91 -6.97 -15.41
C LEU A 108 -4.75 -7.17 -16.93
N GLY A 109 -4.00 -6.31 -17.62
CA GLY A 109 -3.86 -6.30 -19.08
C GLY A 109 -5.13 -5.84 -19.80
N LEU A 110 -5.88 -4.90 -19.21
CA LEU A 110 -7.11 -4.35 -19.78
C LEU A 110 -6.82 -3.14 -20.66
N GLU A 111 -7.25 -3.19 -21.92
CA GLU A 111 -7.13 -2.07 -22.87
C GLU A 111 -8.42 -1.20 -22.88
N GLY A 112 -9.59 -1.84 -22.85
CA GLY A 112 -10.91 -1.21 -22.86
C GLY A 112 -11.48 -0.87 -21.48
N PHE A 113 -12.69 -0.34 -21.45
CA PHE A 113 -13.47 -0.02 -20.24
C PHE A 113 -14.74 -0.87 -20.11
N GLU A 114 -14.75 -2.04 -20.73
CA GLU A 114 -15.86 -2.98 -20.59
C GLU A 114 -15.89 -3.52 -19.16
N PRO A 115 -17.08 -3.82 -18.64
CA PRO A 115 -17.23 -4.52 -17.38
C PRO A 115 -16.55 -5.89 -17.43
N VAL A 116 -15.85 -6.25 -16.38
CA VAL A 116 -15.21 -7.56 -16.23
C VAL A 116 -15.74 -8.26 -14.98
N PRO A 117 -16.00 -9.58 -15.06
CA PRO A 117 -16.45 -10.35 -13.91
C PRO A 117 -15.46 -10.30 -12.75
N LEU A 118 -15.93 -10.14 -11.52
CA LEU A 118 -15.08 -10.09 -10.33
C LEU A 118 -14.29 -11.39 -10.11
N SER A 119 -14.85 -12.54 -10.51
CA SER A 119 -14.14 -13.84 -10.47
C SER A 119 -12.90 -13.81 -11.36
N TRP A 120 -13.02 -13.28 -12.58
CA TRP A 120 -11.90 -13.11 -13.50
C TRP A 120 -10.84 -12.14 -12.93
N VAL A 121 -11.26 -10.98 -12.39
CA VAL A 121 -10.34 -10.02 -11.72
C VAL A 121 -9.57 -10.71 -10.60
N ARG A 122 -10.29 -11.46 -9.74
CA ARG A 122 -9.69 -12.22 -8.65
C ARG A 122 -8.63 -13.21 -9.15
N GLU A 123 -8.96 -14.02 -10.14
CA GLU A 123 -8.03 -15.01 -10.72
C GLU A 123 -6.77 -14.35 -11.29
N ARG A 124 -6.93 -13.25 -12.04
CA ARG A 124 -5.80 -12.50 -12.62
C ARG A 124 -4.91 -11.88 -11.55
N ILE A 125 -5.49 -11.27 -10.52
CA ILE A 125 -4.73 -10.71 -9.39
C ILE A 125 -3.97 -11.82 -8.66
N LEU A 126 -4.62 -12.93 -8.34
CA LEU A 126 -3.96 -14.06 -7.68
C LEU A 126 -2.82 -14.62 -8.55
N ALA A 127 -3.02 -14.80 -9.85
CA ALA A 127 -1.97 -15.24 -10.77
C ALA A 127 -0.79 -14.25 -10.81
N THR A 128 -1.08 -12.95 -10.87
CA THR A 128 -0.05 -11.89 -10.85
C THR A 128 0.75 -11.90 -9.55
N ARG A 129 0.09 -12.13 -8.42
CA ARG A 129 0.73 -12.22 -7.11
C ARG A 129 1.54 -13.49 -6.97
N ALA A 130 1.02 -14.63 -7.43
CA ALA A 130 1.75 -15.91 -7.45
C ALA A 130 3.04 -15.81 -8.26
N ALA A 131 2.99 -15.20 -9.45
CA ALA A 131 4.16 -14.97 -10.29
C ALA A 131 5.27 -14.14 -9.62
N LYS A 132 4.90 -13.33 -8.61
CA LYS A 132 5.84 -12.53 -7.80
C LYS A 132 6.23 -13.21 -6.47
N GLY A 133 5.76 -14.43 -6.20
CA GLY A 133 5.96 -15.10 -4.91
C GLY A 133 5.22 -14.42 -3.75
N MET A 134 4.08 -13.78 -4.01
CA MET A 134 3.30 -13.02 -3.02
C MET A 134 2.05 -13.76 -2.53
N LEU A 135 1.87 -15.01 -2.91
CA LEU A 135 0.88 -15.92 -2.33
C LEU A 135 1.63 -17.04 -1.62
N LEU A 136 1.22 -17.33 -0.38
CA LEU A 136 1.86 -18.38 0.39
C LEU A 136 1.66 -19.74 -0.30
N ASP A 137 2.77 -20.42 -0.56
CA ASP A 137 2.86 -21.76 -1.12
C ASP A 137 4.07 -22.44 -0.49
N ASP A 138 3.84 -23.49 0.30
CA ASP A 138 4.89 -24.20 1.01
C ASP A 138 5.93 -24.84 0.08
N ALA A 139 5.56 -25.11 -1.17
CA ALA A 139 6.47 -25.63 -2.19
C ALA A 139 7.37 -24.55 -2.83
N ASP A 140 7.03 -23.26 -2.65
CA ASP A 140 7.78 -22.15 -3.23
C ASP A 140 8.49 -21.32 -2.15
N PRO A 141 9.81 -21.46 -2.00
CA PRO A 141 10.56 -20.74 -0.96
C PRO A 141 10.55 -19.22 -1.11
N ASP A 142 10.16 -18.68 -2.28
CA ASP A 142 10.03 -17.23 -2.48
C ASP A 142 8.77 -16.65 -1.82
N THR A 143 7.84 -17.49 -1.38
CA THR A 143 6.58 -17.04 -0.77
C THR A 143 6.67 -16.79 0.72
N HIS A 144 7.71 -17.29 1.39
CA HIS A 144 7.95 -17.07 2.82
C HIS A 144 8.50 -15.65 3.07
N SER A 145 7.67 -14.65 2.82
CA SER A 145 7.98 -13.23 2.94
C SER A 145 6.75 -12.45 3.41
N ALA A 146 6.97 -11.24 3.90
CA ALA A 146 5.88 -10.29 4.21
C ALA A 146 5.46 -9.43 3.00
N GLY A 147 5.76 -9.87 1.77
CA GLY A 147 5.60 -9.08 0.55
C GLY A 147 6.77 -8.10 0.34
N SER A 148 6.51 -6.96 -0.30
CA SER A 148 7.53 -5.92 -0.49
C SER A 148 7.98 -5.35 0.85
N PHE A 149 9.22 -5.59 1.22
CA PHE A 149 9.83 -5.02 2.42
C PHE A 149 10.23 -3.57 2.20
N PHE A 150 10.81 -3.27 1.03
CA PHE A 150 11.20 -1.92 0.66
C PHE A 150 10.05 -1.18 -0.02
N GLN A 151 9.91 0.10 0.32
CA GLN A 151 8.98 1.01 -0.32
C GLN A 151 9.71 1.90 -1.33
N ASN A 152 8.98 2.42 -2.33
CA ASN A 152 9.52 3.43 -3.22
C ASN A 152 9.86 4.69 -2.41
N ALA A 153 11.08 5.17 -2.55
CA ALA A 153 11.52 6.36 -1.84
C ALA A 153 10.85 7.62 -2.43
N ILE A 154 10.45 8.52 -1.54
CA ILE A 154 10.04 9.88 -1.91
C ILE A 154 11.27 10.76 -1.69
N VAL A 155 11.70 11.45 -2.73
CA VAL A 155 12.89 12.31 -2.72
C VAL A 155 12.56 13.66 -3.34
N SER A 156 13.36 14.69 -3.05
CA SER A 156 13.18 15.96 -3.74
C SER A 156 13.45 15.84 -5.24
N GLU A 157 12.82 16.69 -6.03
CA GLU A 157 13.03 16.69 -7.49
C GLU A 157 14.51 16.88 -7.83
N ARG A 158 15.24 17.68 -7.06
CA ARG A 158 16.68 17.87 -7.21
C ARG A 158 17.45 16.55 -7.10
N VAL A 159 17.14 15.72 -6.11
CA VAL A 159 17.75 14.41 -5.94
C VAL A 159 17.30 13.47 -7.08
N ALA A 160 16.01 13.48 -7.44
CA ALA A 160 15.52 12.65 -8.55
C ALA A 160 16.21 12.96 -9.88
N ARG A 161 16.60 14.21 -10.13
CA ARG A 161 17.34 14.62 -11.34
C ARG A 161 18.79 14.11 -11.40
N THR A 162 19.39 13.73 -10.26
CA THR A 162 20.74 13.13 -10.23
C THR A 162 20.72 11.66 -10.61
N LEU A 163 19.56 11.02 -10.58
CA LEU A 163 19.43 9.62 -10.98
C LEU A 163 19.38 9.48 -12.52
N PRO A 164 19.87 8.38 -13.07
CA PRO A 164 19.76 8.08 -14.50
C PRO A 164 18.31 8.17 -15.00
N ASN A 165 18.14 8.56 -16.27
CA ASN A 165 16.82 8.72 -16.88
C ASN A 165 16.00 7.42 -16.91
N GLU A 166 16.66 6.29 -16.94
CA GLU A 166 16.07 4.94 -16.93
C GLU A 166 15.45 4.59 -15.56
N CYS A 167 15.78 5.34 -14.49
CA CYS A 167 15.18 5.12 -13.19
C CYS A 167 13.69 5.49 -13.25
N PRO A 168 12.77 4.54 -13.07
CA PRO A 168 11.34 4.83 -13.07
C PRO A 168 11.01 5.79 -11.92
N ARG A 169 10.28 6.85 -12.25
CA ARG A 169 9.91 7.91 -11.32
C ARG A 169 8.52 8.41 -11.59
N TRP A 170 7.85 8.87 -10.53
CA TRP A 170 6.49 9.38 -10.58
C TRP A 170 6.41 10.66 -9.75
N PRO A 171 5.82 11.75 -10.25
CA PRO A 171 5.57 12.93 -9.44
C PRO A 171 4.68 12.56 -8.26
N VAL A 172 4.94 13.16 -7.11
CA VAL A 172 4.06 13.10 -5.95
C VAL A 172 3.15 14.32 -6.04
N GLU A 173 1.84 14.09 -6.10
CA GLU A 173 0.89 15.18 -6.06
C GLU A 173 1.00 15.88 -4.70
N PRO A 174 1.04 17.22 -4.69
CA PRO A 174 1.08 17.95 -3.42
C PRO A 174 -0.19 17.65 -2.63
N ASP A 175 -0.02 17.44 -1.34
CA ASP A 175 -1.13 17.27 -0.41
C ASP A 175 -1.98 18.56 -0.41
N LEU A 176 -3.22 18.45 -0.85
CA LEU A 176 -4.16 19.58 -0.93
C LEU A 176 -4.53 20.13 0.44
N ASP A 177 -4.29 19.37 1.52
CA ASP A 177 -4.49 19.84 2.90
C ASP A 177 -3.55 21.00 3.29
N THR A 178 -2.56 21.29 2.45
CA THR A 178 -1.68 22.47 2.60
C THR A 178 -2.28 23.76 2.01
N VAL A 179 -3.42 23.69 1.35
CA VAL A 179 -4.12 24.87 0.82
C VAL A 179 -4.93 25.50 1.95
N THR A 180 -4.41 26.56 2.54
CA THR A 180 -5.17 27.35 3.52
C THR A 180 -6.14 28.26 2.76
N VAL A 181 -7.44 27.95 2.85
CA VAL A 181 -8.49 28.82 2.33
C VAL A 181 -8.76 29.89 3.37
N ILE A 182 -8.40 31.14 3.10
CA ILE A 182 -8.71 32.28 3.96
C ILE A 182 -10.01 32.90 3.44
N PRO A 183 -11.11 32.88 4.22
CA PRO A 183 -12.35 33.54 3.84
C PRO A 183 -12.10 35.03 3.57
N LEU A 184 -12.65 35.56 2.48
CA LEU A 184 -12.45 36.97 2.08
C LEU A 184 -12.83 37.97 3.19
N ALA A 185 -13.81 37.61 4.03
CA ALA A 185 -14.27 38.44 5.16
C ALA A 185 -13.24 38.61 6.27
N VAL A 186 -12.26 37.70 6.41
CA VAL A 186 -11.18 37.77 7.40
C VAL A 186 -9.81 38.02 6.77
N TYR A 187 -9.77 38.24 5.44
CA TYR A 187 -8.55 38.54 4.72
C TYR A 187 -8.07 39.96 5.02
N GLY A 188 -7.03 40.09 5.80
CA GLY A 188 -6.42 41.37 6.22
C GLY A 188 -5.53 42.04 5.18
N GLY A 189 -5.59 41.64 3.89
CA GLY A 189 -4.77 42.22 2.82
C GLY A 189 -3.32 41.74 2.74
N VAL A 190 -2.88 40.87 3.68
CA VAL A 190 -1.55 40.27 3.66
C VAL A 190 -1.63 38.82 3.23
N MET A 191 -1.13 38.52 2.05
CA MET A 191 -0.99 37.12 1.62
C MET A 191 0.10 36.46 2.47
N PRO A 192 -0.20 35.30 3.12
CA PRO A 192 0.86 34.50 3.71
C PRO A 192 1.92 34.19 2.66
N THR A 193 3.17 34.28 2.99
CA THR A 193 4.26 33.89 2.08
C THR A 193 4.03 32.40 1.73
N PRO A 194 3.88 32.05 0.45
CA PRO A 194 3.69 30.66 0.07
C PRO A 194 4.88 29.84 0.60
N ILE A 195 4.62 28.79 1.36
CA ILE A 195 5.64 27.80 1.66
C ILE A 195 5.92 27.04 0.38
N VAL A 196 6.94 27.47 -0.36
CA VAL A 196 7.41 26.76 -1.56
C VAL A 196 8.03 25.46 -1.06
N ARG A 197 7.24 24.38 -1.04
CA ARG A 197 7.79 23.04 -0.84
C ARG A 197 8.46 22.62 -2.13
N GLU A 198 9.68 22.08 -2.01
CA GLU A 198 10.37 21.47 -3.15
C GLU A 198 9.47 20.31 -3.67
N ALA A 199 9.30 20.25 -4.99
CA ALA A 199 8.52 19.17 -5.60
C ALA A 199 9.13 17.81 -5.26
N GLU A 200 8.27 16.88 -4.87
CA GLU A 200 8.65 15.53 -4.48
C GLU A 200 8.41 14.54 -5.62
N VAL A 201 9.28 13.57 -5.71
CA VAL A 201 9.24 12.52 -6.73
C VAL A 201 9.41 11.17 -6.06
N LYS A 202 8.49 10.27 -6.34
CA LYS A 202 8.59 8.86 -5.95
C LYS A 202 9.50 8.15 -6.94
N VAL A 203 10.55 7.46 -6.47
CA VAL A 203 11.51 6.72 -7.30
C VAL A 203 11.44 5.23 -7.02
N SER A 204 11.73 4.41 -8.04
CA SER A 204 11.64 2.95 -7.94
C SER A 204 12.71 2.37 -7.02
N ALA A 205 12.31 1.89 -5.84
CA ALA A 205 13.22 1.17 -4.93
C ALA A 205 13.79 -0.11 -5.58
N ALA A 206 12.99 -0.83 -6.37
CA ALA A 206 13.46 -2.03 -7.07
C ALA A 206 14.59 -1.71 -8.03
N TRP A 207 14.44 -0.63 -8.81
CA TRP A 207 15.49 -0.17 -9.73
C TRP A 207 16.76 0.23 -8.97
N LEU A 208 16.62 0.99 -7.89
CA LEU A 208 17.76 1.41 -7.07
C LEU A 208 18.53 0.22 -6.48
N ILE A 209 17.81 -0.76 -5.91
CA ILE A 209 18.38 -1.95 -5.32
C ILE A 209 19.16 -2.78 -6.37
N GLU A 210 18.53 -3.02 -7.53
CA GLU A 210 19.15 -3.79 -8.60
C GLU A 210 20.38 -3.07 -9.19
N HIS A 211 20.36 -1.74 -9.31
CA HIS A 211 21.49 -0.95 -9.81
C HIS A 211 22.58 -0.73 -8.76
N ALA A 212 22.29 -0.89 -7.48
CA ALA A 212 23.29 -1.00 -6.42
C ALA A 212 23.99 -2.37 -6.39
N GLY A 213 23.66 -3.27 -7.30
CA GLY A 213 24.30 -4.60 -7.44
C GLY A 213 23.58 -5.72 -6.68
N ILE A 214 22.50 -5.43 -5.97
CA ILE A 214 21.72 -6.43 -5.24
C ILE A 214 20.60 -6.96 -6.13
N ARG A 215 20.86 -8.07 -6.81
CA ARG A 215 19.92 -8.66 -7.76
C ARG A 215 18.94 -9.61 -7.07
N LYS A 216 17.86 -9.95 -7.77
CA LYS A 216 16.94 -11.01 -7.38
C LYS A 216 17.72 -12.29 -7.06
N GLY A 217 17.37 -12.95 -5.95
CA GLY A 217 18.07 -14.12 -5.46
C GLY A 217 19.37 -13.83 -4.69
N PHE A 218 19.74 -12.55 -4.52
CA PHE A 218 20.93 -12.19 -3.72
C PHE A 218 20.82 -12.76 -2.31
N LYS A 219 21.92 -13.30 -1.82
CA LYS A 219 22.03 -13.93 -0.53
C LYS A 219 23.44 -13.76 0.02
N LEU A 220 23.57 -13.40 1.28
CA LEU A 220 24.85 -13.40 1.97
C LEU A 220 25.36 -14.84 2.20
N PRO A 221 26.68 -15.07 2.22
CA PRO A 221 27.22 -16.38 2.56
C PRO A 221 26.69 -16.87 3.92
N ARG A 222 26.20 -18.11 3.96
CA ARG A 222 25.62 -18.77 5.14
C ARG A 222 24.32 -18.20 5.67
N SER A 223 23.78 -17.09 5.12
CA SER A 223 22.49 -16.57 5.53
C SER A 223 21.34 -17.47 5.05
N ARG A 224 20.29 -17.58 5.84
CA ARG A 224 19.02 -18.19 5.47
C ARG A 224 17.97 -17.15 5.06
N ALA A 225 18.33 -15.88 5.11
CA ALA A 225 17.59 -14.79 4.48
C ALA A 225 18.13 -14.52 3.07
N ALA A 226 17.24 -14.17 2.15
CA ALA A 226 17.61 -13.83 0.77
C ALA A 226 16.62 -12.81 0.17
N VAL A 227 17.08 -12.08 -0.86
CA VAL A 227 16.16 -11.40 -1.77
C VAL A 227 15.40 -12.44 -2.58
N SER A 228 14.10 -12.28 -2.76
CA SER A 228 13.29 -13.18 -3.59
C SER A 228 13.87 -13.28 -5.02
N THR A 229 13.83 -14.46 -5.63
CA THR A 229 14.21 -14.65 -7.03
C THR A 229 13.16 -14.06 -7.98
N LYS A 230 11.95 -13.79 -7.49
CA LYS A 230 10.82 -13.28 -8.28
C LYS A 230 10.59 -11.78 -8.10
N HIS A 231 10.98 -11.22 -6.93
CA HIS A 231 10.65 -9.83 -6.58
C HIS A 231 11.79 -9.16 -5.80
N ALA A 232 12.43 -8.14 -6.40
CA ALA A 232 13.58 -7.46 -5.83
C ALA A 232 13.30 -6.73 -4.50
N LEU A 233 12.05 -6.38 -4.21
CA LEU A 233 11.67 -5.71 -2.97
C LEU A 233 11.34 -6.67 -1.82
N ALA A 234 11.26 -7.97 -2.06
CA ALA A 234 10.86 -8.95 -1.06
C ALA A 234 12.08 -9.64 -0.45
N LEU A 235 12.12 -9.67 0.89
CA LEU A 235 13.05 -10.48 1.66
C LEU A 235 12.35 -11.79 2.05
N THR A 236 13.01 -12.91 1.81
CA THR A 236 12.46 -14.25 2.02
C THR A 236 13.22 -15.00 3.09
N ASN A 237 12.49 -15.74 3.91
CA ASN A 237 13.04 -16.70 4.86
C ASN A 237 13.19 -18.06 4.16
N ARG A 238 14.41 -18.50 3.91
CA ARG A 238 14.74 -19.77 3.24
C ARG A 238 14.76 -20.97 4.20
N GLY A 239 14.15 -20.85 5.35
CA GLY A 239 14.05 -21.85 6.38
C GLY A 239 14.88 -21.53 7.63
N GLY A 240 14.21 -21.04 8.67
CA GLY A 240 14.81 -20.76 9.98
C GLY A 240 15.76 -19.55 9.99
N ALA A 241 15.60 -18.58 9.07
CA ALA A 241 16.33 -17.31 9.14
C ALA A 241 15.92 -16.55 10.41
N THR A 242 16.89 -15.86 11.01
CA THR A 242 16.68 -14.98 12.17
C THR A 242 16.59 -13.53 11.71
N ALA A 243 16.08 -12.65 12.58
CA ALA A 243 16.04 -11.21 12.31
C ALA A 243 17.44 -10.57 12.23
N ALA A 244 18.46 -11.23 12.73
CA ALA A 244 19.86 -10.78 12.66
C ALA A 244 20.55 -11.09 11.33
N GLU A 245 20.00 -12.02 10.54
CA GLU A 245 20.50 -12.38 9.21
C GLU A 245 20.00 -11.42 8.14
#